data_67dd9237f0bac90bfdab0b14b459f932
#
_entry.id   67dd9237f0bac90bfdab0b14b459f932
#
_cell.length_a   1.000
_cell.length_b   1.000
_cell.length_c   1.000
_cell.angle_alpha   90.00
_cell.angle_beta   90.00
_cell.angle_gamma   90.00
#
_symmetry.space_group_name_H-M   'P 1'
#
loop_
_entity.id
_entity.type
_entity.pdbx_description
1 polymer ?
#
loop_
_entity_poly.entity_id
_entity_poly.type
_entity_poly.pdbx_seq_one_letter_code
_entity_poly.pdbx_strand_id
1 'polypeptide(L)'
;MTDKVVDASAIVALLFNELTQKKIVARLRGASLHAPGLLEFEVANACLKKMLASPGERQMLLEAFSSLNALSIALERINLAEAIALARRTKLTLYDASYLWLARALDAELVTLDDKLARADKALRRASEQGSGYSSAR
;
A
#
# COMPACT_ATOMS: atom_id res chain seq x y z
N MET A 1 18.89 -1.85 -1.77
CA MET A 1 17.75 -1.40 -0.94
C MET A 1 16.64 -2.44 -1.02
N THR A 2 15.94 -2.63 0.08
CA THR A 2 14.82 -3.56 0.14
C THR A 2 13.58 -2.94 -0.52
N ASP A 3 12.89 -3.72 -1.36
CA ASP A 3 11.64 -3.28 -1.95
C ASP A 3 10.50 -3.40 -0.95
N LYS A 4 9.64 -2.40 -0.92
CA LYS A 4 8.41 -2.42 -0.14
C LYS A 4 7.26 -1.86 -0.97
N VAL A 5 6.09 -2.44 -0.82
CA VAL A 5 4.86 -1.92 -1.43
C VAL A 5 4.11 -1.14 -0.36
N VAL A 6 3.70 0.08 -0.70
CA VAL A 6 2.96 0.96 0.21
C VAL A 6 1.54 1.13 -0.30
N ASP A 7 0.56 1.08 0.60
CA ASP A 7 -0.81 1.37 0.23
C ASP A 7 -1.20 2.81 0.61
N ALA A 8 -2.40 3.21 0.21
CA ALA A 8 -2.87 4.57 0.45
C ALA A 8 -2.97 4.90 1.94
N SER A 9 -3.36 3.95 2.79
CA SER A 9 -3.49 4.20 4.23
C SER A 9 -2.14 4.61 4.85
N ALA A 10 -1.06 3.95 4.47
CA ALA A 10 0.28 4.26 4.96
C ALA A 10 0.74 5.63 4.47
N ILE A 11 0.51 5.94 3.19
CA ILE A 11 0.95 7.21 2.60
C ILE A 11 0.13 8.38 3.13
N VAL A 12 -1.17 8.20 3.33
CA VAL A 12 -2.03 9.23 3.94
C VAL A 12 -1.54 9.56 5.35
N ALA A 13 -1.23 8.55 6.16
CA ALA A 13 -0.68 8.77 7.51
C ALA A 13 0.64 9.53 7.46
N LEU A 14 1.48 9.22 6.48
CA LEU A 14 2.78 9.86 6.32
C LEU A 14 2.65 11.32 5.90
N LEU A 15 1.84 11.61 4.87
CA LEU A 15 1.71 12.95 4.29
C LEU A 15 0.94 13.91 5.18
N PHE A 16 -0.11 13.42 5.85
CA PHE A 16 -1.02 14.27 6.61
C PHE A 16 -0.75 14.24 8.11
N ASN A 17 0.44 13.78 8.49
CA ASN A 17 0.94 13.85 9.87
C ASN A 17 -0.01 13.20 10.89
N GLU A 18 -0.51 12.01 10.55
CA GLU A 18 -1.40 11.28 11.44
C GLU A 18 -0.63 10.63 12.60
N LEU A 19 -1.33 10.14 13.62
CA LEU A 19 -0.73 9.58 14.83
C LEU A 19 0.27 8.45 14.55
N THR A 20 0.07 7.70 13.48
CA THR A 20 0.93 6.58 13.08
C THR A 20 2.12 6.99 12.21
N GLN A 21 2.28 8.28 11.91
CA GLN A 21 3.32 8.76 10.99
C GLN A 21 4.71 8.24 11.35
N LYS A 22 5.10 8.33 12.62
CA LYS A 22 6.44 7.91 13.05
C LYS A 22 6.70 6.43 12.80
N LYS A 23 5.71 5.59 13.01
CA LYS A 23 5.80 4.14 12.73
C LYS A 23 6.00 3.89 11.24
N ILE A 24 5.29 4.63 10.40
CA ILE A 24 5.41 4.48 8.94
C ILE A 24 6.79 4.96 8.48
N VAL A 25 7.25 6.11 8.95
CA VAL A 25 8.59 6.62 8.62
C VAL A 25 9.65 5.57 8.94
N ALA A 26 9.57 4.96 10.13
CA ALA A 26 10.53 3.94 10.54
C ALA A 26 10.49 2.72 9.63
N ARG A 27 9.30 2.27 9.22
CA ARG A 27 9.15 1.11 8.34
C ARG A 27 9.63 1.36 6.92
N LEU A 28 9.57 2.60 6.43
CA LEU A 28 9.94 2.94 5.05
C LEU A 28 11.40 3.35 4.90
N ARG A 29 12.10 3.60 6.00
CA ARG A 29 13.48 4.09 5.96
C ARG A 29 14.40 3.13 5.20
N GLY A 30 15.12 3.66 4.20
CA GLY A 30 16.06 2.89 3.40
C GLY A 30 15.43 1.93 2.42
N ALA A 31 14.12 1.95 2.24
CA ALA A 31 13.42 1.08 1.32
C ALA A 31 13.22 1.73 -0.05
N SER A 32 13.14 0.90 -1.07
CA SER A 32 12.68 1.30 -2.41
C SER A 32 11.17 1.09 -2.46
N LEU A 33 10.42 2.17 -2.67
CA LEU A 33 8.96 2.15 -2.54
C LEU A 33 8.26 1.94 -3.87
N HIS A 34 7.23 1.08 -3.86
CA HIS A 34 6.43 0.73 -5.03
C HIS A 34 4.95 0.76 -4.68
N ALA A 35 4.12 1.07 -5.66
CA ALA A 35 2.67 1.04 -5.50
C ALA A 35 1.99 0.92 -6.87
N PRO A 36 0.74 0.43 -6.90
CA PRO A 36 -0.07 0.53 -8.13
C PRO A 36 -0.35 2.00 -8.47
N GLY A 37 -0.62 2.28 -9.75
CA GLY A 37 -0.96 3.63 -10.19
C GLY A 37 -2.18 4.22 -9.50
N LEU A 38 -3.08 3.40 -8.98
CA LEU A 38 -4.25 3.86 -8.25
C LEU A 38 -3.90 4.59 -6.95
N LEU A 39 -2.69 4.42 -6.42
CA LEU A 39 -2.26 5.09 -5.19
C LEU A 39 -2.50 6.60 -5.24
N GLU A 40 -2.12 7.24 -6.34
CA GLU A 40 -2.25 8.69 -6.46
C GLU A 40 -3.71 9.15 -6.33
N PHE A 41 -4.63 8.41 -6.95
CA PHE A 41 -6.05 8.71 -6.87
C PHE A 41 -6.59 8.52 -5.45
N GLU A 42 -6.19 7.46 -4.78
CA GLU A 42 -6.66 7.19 -3.42
C GLU A 42 -6.14 8.23 -2.44
N VAL A 43 -4.87 8.62 -2.54
CA VAL A 43 -4.29 9.67 -1.70
C VAL A 43 -4.94 11.02 -1.99
N ALA A 44 -5.16 11.35 -3.27
CA ALA A 44 -5.85 12.58 -3.66
C ALA A 44 -7.28 12.61 -3.13
N ASN A 45 -7.99 11.48 -3.17
CA ASN A 45 -9.34 11.39 -2.64
C ASN A 45 -9.36 11.60 -1.11
N ALA A 46 -8.39 11.05 -0.40
CA ALA A 46 -8.26 11.29 1.04
C ALA A 46 -8.00 12.78 1.34
N CYS A 47 -7.16 13.42 0.54
CA CYS A 47 -6.92 14.87 0.65
C CYS A 47 -8.21 15.67 0.44
N LEU A 48 -8.97 15.33 -0.61
CA LEU A 48 -10.25 15.98 -0.89
C LEU A 48 -11.22 15.85 0.29
N LYS A 49 -11.36 14.66 0.85
CA LYS A 49 -12.24 14.45 2.02
C LYS A 49 -11.82 15.28 3.21
N LYS A 50 -10.52 15.39 3.47
CA LYS A 50 -9.99 16.22 4.57
C LYS A 50 -10.27 17.71 4.32
N MET A 51 -10.13 18.17 3.08
CA MET A 51 -10.42 19.56 2.71
C MET A 51 -11.91 19.89 2.90
N LEU A 52 -12.79 18.97 2.53
CA LEU A 52 -14.23 19.16 2.72
C LEU A 52 -14.62 19.18 4.19
N ALA A 53 -13.95 18.38 5.03
CA ALA A 53 -14.18 18.35 6.47
C ALA A 53 -13.58 19.58 7.19
N SER A 54 -12.50 20.14 6.65
CA SER A 54 -11.76 21.24 7.29
C SER A 54 -11.37 22.30 6.25
N PRO A 55 -12.35 23.12 5.76
CA PRO A 55 -12.07 24.07 4.69
C PRO A 55 -10.99 25.10 5.04
N GLY A 56 -10.82 25.44 6.31
CA GLY A 56 -9.78 26.36 6.76
C GLY A 56 -8.36 25.83 6.61
N GLU A 57 -8.20 24.52 6.43
CA GLU A 57 -6.89 23.88 6.28
C GLU A 57 -6.55 23.55 4.84
N ARG A 58 -7.34 24.01 3.90
CA ARG A 58 -7.22 23.68 2.47
C ARG A 58 -5.80 23.85 1.92
N GLN A 59 -5.18 25.01 2.18
CA GLN A 59 -3.85 25.31 1.66
C GLN A 59 -2.81 24.34 2.22
N MET A 60 -2.85 24.10 3.52
CA MET A 60 -1.93 23.19 4.20
C MET A 60 -2.09 21.75 3.67
N LEU A 61 -3.32 21.31 3.45
CA LEU A 61 -3.60 19.97 2.95
C LEU A 61 -3.10 19.78 1.51
N LEU A 62 -3.27 20.80 0.65
CA LEU A 62 -2.75 20.74 -0.72
C LEU A 62 -1.21 20.70 -0.75
N GLU A 63 -0.57 21.44 0.14
CA GLU A 63 0.89 21.43 0.26
C GLU A 63 1.37 20.06 0.73
N ALA A 64 0.69 19.46 1.72
CA ALA A 64 1.01 18.13 2.19
C ALA A 64 0.87 17.10 1.05
N PHE A 65 -0.22 17.18 0.29
CA PHE A 65 -0.43 16.31 -0.86
C PHE A 65 0.69 16.44 -1.90
N SER A 66 1.16 17.66 -2.16
CA SER A 66 2.23 17.91 -3.14
C SER A 66 3.54 17.20 -2.76
N SER A 67 3.74 16.87 -1.49
CA SER A 67 4.92 16.15 -1.03
C SER A 67 4.95 14.68 -1.48
N LEU A 68 3.84 14.17 -2.03
CA LEU A 68 3.79 12.80 -2.55
C LEU A 68 4.90 12.53 -3.57
N ASN A 69 5.15 13.50 -4.46
CA ASN A 69 6.18 13.35 -5.49
C ASN A 69 7.59 13.19 -4.90
N ALA A 70 7.85 13.79 -3.74
CA ALA A 70 9.16 13.73 -3.09
C ALA A 70 9.47 12.34 -2.51
N LEU A 71 8.47 11.48 -2.37
CA LEU A 71 8.67 10.13 -1.84
C LEU A 71 9.27 9.16 -2.86
N SER A 72 9.31 9.54 -4.13
CA SER A 72 9.89 8.76 -5.23
C SER A 72 9.33 7.33 -5.30
N ILE A 73 8.02 7.20 -5.16
CA ILE A 73 7.34 5.91 -5.24
C ILE A 73 7.26 5.47 -6.69
N ALA A 74 7.77 4.27 -7.00
CA ALA A 74 7.65 3.70 -8.34
C ALA A 74 6.23 3.18 -8.53
N LEU A 75 5.49 3.77 -9.48
CA LEU A 75 4.14 3.33 -9.81
C LEU A 75 4.21 2.19 -10.81
N GLU A 76 3.69 1.04 -10.42
CA GLU A 76 3.81 -0.20 -11.18
C GLU A 76 2.50 -0.58 -11.86
N ARG A 77 2.63 -1.23 -13.00
CA ARG A 77 1.48 -1.75 -13.72
C ARG A 77 1.04 -3.06 -13.06
N ILE A 78 -0.26 -3.22 -12.87
CA ILE A 78 -0.86 -4.38 -12.23
C ILE A 78 -1.45 -5.31 -13.29
N ASN A 79 -1.22 -6.62 -13.14
CA ASN A 79 -1.95 -7.60 -13.94
C ASN A 79 -3.36 -7.71 -13.39
N LEU A 80 -4.30 -7.04 -14.04
CA LEU A 80 -5.68 -6.93 -13.53
C LEU A 80 -6.40 -8.27 -13.51
N ALA A 81 -6.15 -9.15 -14.47
CA ALA A 81 -6.78 -10.47 -14.47
C ALA A 81 -6.36 -11.29 -13.24
N GLU A 82 -5.07 -11.24 -12.89
CA GLU A 82 -4.58 -11.91 -11.70
C GLU A 82 -5.07 -11.23 -10.42
N ALA A 83 -5.17 -9.89 -10.42
CA ALA A 83 -5.71 -9.15 -9.29
C ALA A 83 -7.18 -9.47 -9.06
N ILE A 84 -7.98 -9.66 -10.13
CA ILE A 84 -9.38 -10.09 -10.04
C ILE A 84 -9.47 -11.46 -9.36
N ALA A 85 -8.65 -12.41 -9.79
CA ALA A 85 -8.64 -13.74 -9.20
C ALA A 85 -8.25 -13.68 -7.71
N LEU A 86 -7.27 -12.85 -7.38
CA LEU A 86 -6.83 -12.66 -6.00
C LEU A 86 -7.92 -12.02 -5.15
N ALA A 87 -8.60 -10.99 -5.66
CA ALA A 87 -9.70 -10.32 -4.97
C ALA A 87 -10.82 -11.30 -4.64
N ARG A 88 -11.18 -12.14 -5.62
CA ARG A 88 -12.21 -13.17 -5.43
C ARG A 88 -11.84 -14.15 -4.33
N ARG A 89 -10.59 -14.61 -4.32
CA ARG A 89 -10.10 -15.59 -3.35
C ARG A 89 -9.98 -15.01 -1.94
N THR A 90 -9.54 -13.76 -1.82
CA THR A 90 -9.31 -13.12 -0.52
C THR A 90 -10.51 -12.33 -0.01
N LYS A 91 -11.54 -12.13 -0.83
CA LYS A 91 -12.71 -11.29 -0.52
C LYS A 91 -12.34 -9.83 -0.30
N LEU A 92 -11.23 -9.40 -0.86
CA LEU A 92 -10.82 -7.99 -0.87
C LEU A 92 -11.47 -7.28 -2.07
N THR A 93 -11.51 -5.94 -2.02
CA THR A 93 -11.83 -5.16 -3.21
C THR A 93 -10.72 -5.36 -4.24
N LEU A 94 -11.01 -5.06 -5.51
CA LEU A 94 -9.98 -5.08 -6.54
C LEU A 94 -8.83 -4.12 -6.20
N TYR A 95 -9.16 -2.96 -5.62
CA TYR A 95 -8.17 -1.95 -5.26
C TYR A 95 -7.19 -2.49 -4.21
N ASP A 96 -7.70 -3.07 -3.13
CA ASP A 96 -6.85 -3.68 -2.09
C ASP A 96 -6.07 -4.87 -2.64
N ALA A 97 -6.72 -5.70 -3.47
CA ALA A 97 -6.05 -6.84 -4.10
C ALA A 97 -4.92 -6.41 -5.03
N SER A 98 -5.00 -5.22 -5.63
CA SER A 98 -3.95 -4.69 -6.48
C SER A 98 -2.65 -4.45 -5.70
N TYR A 99 -2.74 -3.90 -4.51
CA TYR A 99 -1.58 -3.73 -3.63
C TYR A 99 -1.01 -5.08 -3.21
N LEU A 100 -1.88 -6.00 -2.83
CA LEU A 100 -1.48 -7.35 -2.41
C LEU A 100 -0.81 -8.10 -3.56
N TRP A 101 -1.38 -8.02 -4.75
CA TRP A 101 -0.80 -8.64 -5.95
C TRP A 101 0.61 -8.11 -6.21
N LEU A 102 0.79 -6.80 -6.13
CA LEU A 102 2.09 -6.18 -6.38
C LEU A 102 3.13 -6.62 -5.35
N ALA A 103 2.76 -6.65 -4.07
CA ALA A 103 3.66 -7.10 -3.02
C ALA A 103 4.11 -8.54 -3.26
N ARG A 104 3.20 -9.40 -3.71
CA ARG A 104 3.52 -10.79 -4.06
C ARG A 104 4.42 -10.87 -5.29
N ALA A 105 4.11 -10.10 -6.33
CA ALA A 105 4.88 -10.12 -7.57
C ALA A 105 6.34 -9.67 -7.36
N LEU A 106 6.56 -8.73 -6.44
CA LEU A 106 7.89 -8.22 -6.11
C LEU A 106 8.55 -8.99 -4.95
N ASP A 107 7.85 -9.94 -4.36
CA ASP A 107 8.27 -10.60 -3.12
C ASP A 107 8.68 -9.57 -2.06
N ALA A 108 7.84 -8.55 -1.90
CA ALA A 108 8.10 -7.39 -1.05
C ALA A 108 7.13 -7.33 0.13
N GLU A 109 7.60 -6.70 1.21
CA GLU A 109 6.73 -6.40 2.36
C GLU A 109 5.65 -5.40 1.93
N LEU A 110 4.41 -5.65 2.35
CA LEU A 110 3.30 -4.72 2.19
C LEU A 110 3.17 -3.87 3.45
N VAL A 111 3.32 -2.56 3.29
CA VAL A 111 3.19 -1.60 4.39
C VAL A 111 1.79 -0.99 4.32
N THR A 112 0.95 -1.34 5.26
CA THR A 112 -0.45 -0.90 5.30
C THR A 112 -0.90 -0.69 6.74
N LEU A 113 -1.85 0.22 6.93
CA LEU A 113 -2.55 0.41 8.21
C LEU A 113 -3.94 -0.23 8.19
N ASP A 114 -4.32 -0.84 7.07
CA ASP A 114 -5.59 -1.54 6.95
C ASP A 114 -5.44 -2.97 7.47
N ASP A 115 -6.18 -3.30 8.55
CA ASP A 115 -6.08 -4.60 9.21
C ASP A 115 -6.49 -5.76 8.31
N LYS A 116 -7.54 -5.57 7.51
CA LYS A 116 -8.03 -6.60 6.60
C LYS A 116 -6.99 -6.95 5.55
N LEU A 117 -6.39 -5.94 4.95
CA LEU A 117 -5.33 -6.12 3.95
C LEU A 117 -4.09 -6.76 4.58
N ALA A 118 -3.69 -6.32 5.77
CA ALA A 118 -2.56 -6.89 6.48
C ALA A 118 -2.76 -8.38 6.79
N ARG A 119 -3.98 -8.76 7.22
CA ARG A 119 -4.30 -10.17 7.49
C ARG A 119 -4.26 -11.02 6.23
N ALA A 120 -4.76 -10.51 5.11
CA ALA A 120 -4.72 -11.22 3.84
C ALA A 120 -3.27 -11.44 3.37
N ASP A 121 -2.41 -10.45 3.53
CA ASP A 121 -0.99 -10.55 3.20
C ASP A 121 -0.31 -11.64 4.03
N LYS A 122 -0.54 -11.65 5.35
CA LYS A 122 0.01 -12.68 6.24
C LYS A 122 -0.45 -14.08 5.86
N ALA A 123 -1.74 -14.23 5.55
CA ALA A 123 -2.29 -15.54 5.18
C ALA A 123 -1.64 -16.08 3.90
N LEU A 124 -1.42 -15.24 2.90
CA LEU A 124 -0.78 -15.62 1.66
C LEU A 124 0.70 -15.97 1.85
N ARG A 125 1.40 -15.23 2.70
CA ARG A 125 2.81 -15.52 3.01
C ARG A 125 2.95 -16.88 3.67
N ARG A 126 2.09 -17.22 4.64
CA ARG A 126 2.09 -18.52 5.31
C ARG A 126 1.83 -19.65 4.33
N ALA A 127 0.87 -19.49 3.44
CA ALA A 127 0.55 -20.49 2.42
C ALA A 127 1.74 -20.72 1.49
N SER A 128 2.44 -19.66 1.09
CA SER A 128 3.62 -19.72 0.23
C SER A 128 4.78 -20.45 0.93
N GLU A 129 5.01 -20.18 2.20
CA GLU A 129 6.05 -20.84 2.99
C GLU A 129 5.77 -22.34 3.14
N GLN A 130 4.53 -22.71 3.42
CA GLN A 130 4.13 -24.12 3.51
C GLN A 130 4.29 -24.85 2.18
N GLY A 131 3.92 -24.19 1.08
CA GLY A 131 4.10 -24.76 -0.26
C GLY A 131 5.57 -24.96 -0.61
N SER A 132 6.43 -24.02 -0.25
CA SER A 132 7.87 -24.12 -0.46
C SER A 132 8.48 -25.24 0.37
N GLY A 133 8.06 -25.42 1.62
CA GLY A 133 8.50 -26.51 2.48
C GLY A 133 8.12 -27.88 1.92
N TYR A 134 6.94 -27.98 1.37
CA TYR A 134 6.47 -29.23 0.75
C TYR A 134 7.27 -29.56 -0.52
N SER A 135 7.56 -28.56 -1.33
CA SER A 135 8.35 -28.74 -2.55
C SER A 135 9.78 -29.19 -2.25
N SER A 136 10.38 -28.72 -1.18
CA SER A 136 11.74 -29.07 -0.79
C SER A 136 11.86 -30.48 -0.19
N ALA A 137 10.75 -31.07 0.25
CA ALA A 137 10.73 -32.44 0.80
C ALA A 137 10.72 -33.54 -0.26
N ARG A 138 10.61 -33.17 -1.53
CA ARG A 138 10.68 -34.11 -2.67
C ARG A 138 12.07 -34.16 -3.24
#